data_d2fa45586ea17a829c968953ab7da78f
#
_entry.id   d2fa45586ea17a829c968953ab7da78f
#
_cell.length_a   1.000
_cell.length_b   1.000
_cell.length_c   1.000
_cell.angle_alpha   90.00
_cell.angle_beta   90.00
_cell.angle_gamma   90.00
#
_symmetry.space_group_name_H-M   'P 1'
#
loop_
_entity.id
_entity.type
_entity.pdbx_description
1 polymer ?
#
loop_
_entity_poly.entity_id
_entity_poly.type
_entity_poly.pdbx_seq_one_letter_code
_entity_poly.pdbx_strand_id
1 'polypeptide(L)'
;MCTGFTIQTLNNQVLLGRTMDYDYPLDSSPAVTPRNYRWTSRTGTTGQTQYGFIGTGTDMEGFIYGDGVNEHGVAISTQYFRGYSSYGSTHKADAMNITQNEIVTWILGYTTSIEDMKQQASQIHVVAVYLNDIGEVPPLHYHVSDATGHSVEVSFKEGEVVIKDNPIGVLTNHPDLNWHYSNLRQYINISPYPATANLLEGVTIEPLGNEAGTFGLPGGFTSTERFVRMAFMKANIAQNNDKEMDLMNAFYLLDAVNIPIGIVRPHDADNHYTMYQTVINLTTRTLYTKYYGSNEIVALKLTDDLINRKDMTIFKPEKHITIRKLNDNQ
;
A
#
# COMPACT_ATOMS: atom_id res chain seq x y z
N MET A 1 2.50 10.49 3.13
CA MET A 1 3.21 9.30 3.70
C MET A 1 2.34 8.08 3.48
N CYS A 2 2.85 6.88 3.48
CA CYS A 2 2.04 5.66 3.35
C CYS A 2 2.80 4.47 3.93
N THR A 3 2.09 3.41 4.31
CA THR A 3 2.68 2.12 4.68
C THR A 3 1.98 1.03 3.90
N GLY A 4 2.75 0.13 3.29
CA GLY A 4 2.24 -1.07 2.65
C GLY A 4 2.89 -2.32 3.22
N PHE A 5 2.16 -3.44 3.23
CA PHE A 5 2.72 -4.74 3.56
C PHE A 5 2.03 -5.85 2.77
N THR A 6 2.72 -6.96 2.59
CA THR A 6 2.16 -8.20 2.05
C THR A 6 2.32 -9.31 3.07
N ILE A 7 1.26 -10.09 3.31
CA ILE A 7 1.27 -11.25 4.20
C ILE A 7 0.58 -12.43 3.53
N GLN A 8 1.18 -13.62 3.68
CA GLN A 8 0.56 -14.87 3.32
C GLN A 8 -0.03 -15.53 4.56
N THR A 9 -1.28 -15.95 4.49
CA THR A 9 -2.00 -16.55 5.60
C THR A 9 -1.90 -18.08 5.61
N LEU A 10 -2.24 -18.73 6.71
CA LEU A 10 -2.28 -20.20 6.81
C LEU A 10 -3.31 -20.81 5.84
N ASN A 11 -4.33 -20.04 5.43
CA ASN A 11 -5.32 -20.41 4.43
C ASN A 11 -4.83 -20.23 2.99
N ASN A 12 -3.53 -20.02 2.77
CA ASN A 12 -2.91 -19.73 1.48
C ASN A 12 -3.54 -18.53 0.75
N GLN A 13 -4.07 -17.56 1.49
CA GLN A 13 -4.45 -16.28 0.92
C GLN A 13 -3.27 -15.32 1.00
N VAL A 14 -3.12 -14.48 -0.02
CA VAL A 14 -2.16 -13.39 -0.02
C VAL A 14 -2.92 -12.09 0.13
N LEU A 15 -2.54 -11.30 1.16
CA LEU A 15 -3.14 -10.01 1.47
C LEU A 15 -2.10 -8.90 1.32
N LEU A 16 -2.45 -7.84 0.60
CA LEU A 16 -1.69 -6.59 0.56
C LEU A 16 -2.47 -5.55 1.35
N GLY A 17 -1.88 -5.05 2.43
CA GLY A 17 -2.45 -3.97 3.24
C GLY A 17 -1.76 -2.64 2.95
N ARG A 18 -2.51 -1.52 3.02
CA ARG A 18 -1.97 -0.18 2.78
C ARG A 18 -2.71 0.89 3.58
N THR A 19 -1.96 1.90 4.12
CA THR A 19 -2.51 3.17 4.61
C THR A 19 -2.29 4.28 3.57
N MET A 20 -3.31 5.09 3.28
CA MET A 20 -3.17 6.34 2.52
C MET A 20 -3.04 7.50 3.51
N ASP A 21 -1.79 7.95 3.71
CA ASP A 21 -1.48 9.05 4.62
C ASP A 21 -1.09 10.28 3.79
N TYR A 22 -1.93 11.32 3.80
CA TYR A 22 -1.72 12.52 3.01
C TYR A 22 -2.31 13.76 3.68
N ASP A 23 -1.99 14.96 3.17
CA ASP A 23 -2.47 16.24 3.67
C ASP A 23 -3.49 16.91 2.75
N TYR A 24 -3.55 16.52 1.48
CA TYR A 24 -4.57 16.99 0.55
C TYR A 24 -5.82 16.11 0.64
N PRO A 25 -7.04 16.70 0.75
CA PRO A 25 -8.27 15.91 0.89
C PRO A 25 -8.58 15.11 -0.38
N LEU A 26 -8.19 13.85 -0.38
CA LEU A 26 -8.49 12.91 -1.46
C LEU A 26 -9.90 12.36 -1.26
N ASP A 27 -10.84 12.64 -2.19
CA ASP A 27 -12.13 11.97 -2.25
C ASP A 27 -11.99 10.63 -2.98
N SER A 28 -11.23 9.73 -2.35
CA SER A 28 -10.89 8.44 -2.94
C SER A 28 -12.06 7.48 -2.91
N SER A 29 -12.26 6.77 -4.01
CA SER A 29 -13.37 5.83 -4.22
C SER A 29 -12.85 4.53 -4.85
N PRO A 30 -13.42 3.37 -4.51
CA PRO A 30 -13.19 2.13 -5.25
C PRO A 30 -13.67 2.25 -6.69
N ALA A 31 -12.89 1.74 -7.62
CA ALA A 31 -13.25 1.74 -9.03
C ALA A 31 -12.81 0.44 -9.72
N VAL A 32 -13.50 0.13 -10.82
CA VAL A 32 -13.18 -0.98 -11.72
C VAL A 32 -12.80 -0.43 -13.08
N THR A 33 -11.64 -0.81 -13.59
CA THR A 33 -11.26 -0.65 -15.00
C THR A 33 -11.44 -2.00 -15.70
N PRO A 34 -12.28 -2.10 -16.72
CA PRO A 34 -12.53 -3.36 -17.42
C PRO A 34 -11.40 -3.73 -18.38
N ARG A 35 -11.45 -4.95 -18.93
CA ARG A 35 -10.63 -5.33 -20.09
C ARG A 35 -10.98 -4.47 -21.30
N ASN A 36 -10.00 -4.27 -22.18
CA ASN A 36 -10.14 -3.48 -23.42
C ASN A 36 -10.54 -2.02 -23.17
N TYR A 37 -10.37 -1.49 -21.96
CA TYR A 37 -10.58 -0.07 -21.66
C TYR A 37 -9.51 0.77 -22.35
N ARG A 38 -9.94 1.71 -23.19
CA ARG A 38 -9.03 2.64 -23.86
C ARG A 38 -8.73 3.81 -22.95
N TRP A 39 -7.45 4.10 -22.79
CA TRP A 39 -6.99 5.23 -22.01
C TRP A 39 -5.91 6.01 -22.76
N THR A 40 -5.75 7.26 -22.41
CA THR A 40 -4.72 8.14 -22.98
C THR A 40 -3.88 8.69 -21.83
N SER A 41 -2.58 8.45 -21.90
CA SER A 41 -1.62 9.03 -20.99
C SER A 41 -1.56 10.55 -21.14
N ARG A 42 -1.21 11.26 -20.09
CA ARG A 42 -0.88 12.69 -20.15
C ARG A 42 0.34 12.98 -21.02
N THR A 43 1.14 11.98 -21.35
CA THR A 43 2.22 12.07 -22.35
C THR A 43 1.70 12.03 -23.80
N GLY A 44 0.42 11.77 -24.02
CA GLY A 44 -0.19 11.55 -25.34
C GLY A 44 -0.13 10.09 -25.82
N THR A 45 0.55 9.20 -25.11
CA THR A 45 0.53 7.77 -25.43
C THR A 45 -0.87 7.20 -25.20
N THR A 46 -1.37 6.41 -26.14
CA THR A 46 -2.65 5.71 -26.02
C THR A 46 -2.43 4.25 -25.71
N GLY A 47 -3.27 3.68 -24.82
CA GLY A 47 -3.23 2.30 -24.43
C GLY A 47 -4.62 1.68 -24.38
N GLN A 48 -4.64 0.35 -24.26
CA GLN A 48 -5.85 -0.43 -24.04
C GLN A 48 -5.51 -1.55 -23.06
N THR A 49 -6.24 -1.61 -21.92
CA THR A 49 -6.00 -2.63 -20.89
C THR A 49 -6.22 -4.04 -21.44
N GLN A 50 -5.29 -4.93 -21.19
CA GLN A 50 -5.43 -6.35 -21.48
C GLN A 50 -6.24 -7.04 -20.40
N TYR A 51 -6.05 -6.62 -19.15
CA TYR A 51 -6.65 -7.22 -17.96
C TYR A 51 -7.52 -6.21 -17.23
N GLY A 52 -8.64 -6.72 -16.67
CA GLY A 52 -9.50 -5.93 -15.79
C GLY A 52 -8.93 -5.88 -14.37
N PHE A 53 -9.17 -4.77 -13.67
CA PHE A 53 -8.70 -4.58 -12.30
C PHE A 53 -9.61 -3.69 -11.48
N ILE A 54 -9.49 -3.80 -10.17
CA ILE A 54 -10.11 -2.91 -9.18
C ILE A 54 -9.04 -2.22 -8.36
N GLY A 55 -9.36 -1.04 -7.85
CA GLY A 55 -8.47 -0.30 -6.96
C GLY A 55 -9.18 0.89 -6.33
N THR A 56 -8.50 1.53 -5.38
CA THR A 56 -8.95 2.80 -4.80
C THR A 56 -8.20 3.95 -5.49
N GLY A 57 -8.93 4.95 -5.92
CA GLY A 57 -8.35 6.10 -6.60
C GLY A 57 -9.15 7.37 -6.42
N THR A 58 -8.66 8.45 -7.00
CA THR A 58 -9.22 9.81 -6.91
C THR A 58 -9.28 10.41 -8.31
N ASP A 59 -10.33 11.17 -8.59
CA ASP A 59 -10.43 11.94 -9.82
C ASP A 59 -9.66 13.25 -9.66
N MET A 60 -8.53 13.33 -10.37
CA MET A 60 -7.59 14.46 -10.38
C MET A 60 -7.13 14.69 -11.82
N GLU A 61 -7.87 15.50 -12.58
CA GLU A 61 -7.65 15.65 -14.03
C GLU A 61 -7.60 14.27 -14.75
N GLY A 62 -8.51 13.36 -14.37
CA GLY A 62 -8.55 11.95 -14.71
C GLY A 62 -8.35 11.05 -13.49
N PHE A 63 -8.86 9.82 -13.56
CA PHE A 63 -8.86 8.92 -12.40
C PHE A 63 -7.47 8.32 -12.16
N ILE A 64 -6.87 8.65 -11.01
CA ILE A 64 -5.56 8.18 -10.57
C ILE A 64 -5.74 7.13 -9.47
N TYR A 65 -5.27 5.92 -9.73
CA TYR A 65 -5.28 4.84 -8.75
C TYR A 65 -4.14 4.95 -7.74
N GLY A 66 -4.44 4.77 -6.47
CA GLY A 66 -3.45 4.70 -5.39
C GLY A 66 -3.05 3.28 -5.02
N ASP A 67 -3.90 2.31 -5.32
CA ASP A 67 -3.70 0.87 -5.08
C ASP A 67 -4.66 0.06 -5.95
N GLY A 68 -4.50 -1.26 -5.96
CA GLY A 68 -5.44 -2.13 -6.66
C GLY A 68 -4.93 -3.56 -6.86
N VAL A 69 -5.79 -4.38 -7.49
CA VAL A 69 -5.50 -5.76 -7.89
C VAL A 69 -6.18 -6.09 -9.21
N ASN A 70 -5.47 -6.81 -10.06
CA ASN A 70 -6.02 -7.29 -11.32
C ASN A 70 -6.59 -8.72 -11.23
N GLU A 71 -7.19 -9.17 -12.30
CA GLU A 71 -7.80 -10.49 -12.41
C GLU A 71 -6.82 -11.67 -12.27
N HIS A 72 -5.51 -11.44 -12.41
CA HIS A 72 -4.46 -12.44 -12.21
C HIS A 72 -3.92 -12.46 -10.77
N GLY A 73 -4.37 -11.52 -9.91
CA GLY A 73 -3.90 -11.41 -8.53
C GLY A 73 -2.58 -10.64 -8.39
N VAL A 74 -2.19 -9.85 -9.39
CA VAL A 74 -1.14 -8.85 -9.23
C VAL A 74 -1.73 -7.65 -8.51
N ALA A 75 -1.13 -7.25 -7.40
CA ALA A 75 -1.58 -6.12 -6.59
C ALA A 75 -0.47 -5.09 -6.40
N ILE A 76 -0.86 -3.84 -6.25
CA ILE A 76 0.05 -2.70 -6.14
C ILE A 76 -0.48 -1.69 -5.12
N SER A 77 0.43 -1.01 -4.44
CA SER A 77 0.14 0.22 -3.69
C SER A 77 1.21 1.28 -3.92
N THR A 78 0.79 2.54 -3.91
CA THR A 78 1.63 3.72 -4.19
C THR A 78 2.10 4.37 -2.90
N GLN A 79 3.39 4.70 -2.80
CA GLN A 79 3.98 5.43 -1.70
C GLN A 79 4.87 6.59 -2.21
N TYR A 80 4.99 7.66 -1.43
CA TYR A 80 5.93 8.76 -1.73
C TYR A 80 7.38 8.34 -1.46
N PHE A 81 8.28 8.71 -2.38
CA PHE A 81 9.70 8.34 -2.32
C PHE A 81 10.61 9.55 -2.60
N ARG A 82 10.46 10.57 -1.79
CA ARG A 82 11.10 11.89 -1.94
C ARG A 82 12.61 11.79 -1.94
N GLY A 83 13.24 12.35 -2.98
CA GLY A 83 14.70 12.36 -3.15
C GLY A 83 15.30 11.07 -3.73
N TYR A 84 14.50 10.06 -4.02
CA TYR A 84 14.97 8.77 -4.54
C TYR A 84 14.40 8.37 -5.91
N SER A 85 13.19 8.81 -6.28
CA SER A 85 12.64 8.60 -7.61
C SER A 85 13.00 9.74 -8.53
N SER A 86 13.43 9.44 -9.76
CA SER A 86 13.66 10.39 -10.84
C SER A 86 13.04 9.89 -12.15
N TYR A 87 12.42 10.80 -12.89
CA TYR A 87 11.71 10.49 -14.13
C TYR A 87 12.41 11.12 -15.33
N GLY A 88 12.14 10.61 -16.52
CA GLY A 88 12.60 11.21 -17.77
C GLY A 88 12.01 12.61 -17.99
N SER A 89 12.80 13.49 -18.57
CA SER A 89 12.35 14.83 -18.98
C SER A 89 11.75 14.86 -20.37
N THR A 90 11.97 13.82 -21.18
CA THR A 90 11.55 13.68 -22.57
C THR A 90 11.06 12.28 -22.86
N HIS A 91 10.33 12.13 -23.96
CA HIS A 91 9.93 10.81 -24.44
C HIS A 91 11.14 10.01 -24.92
N LYS A 92 11.09 8.70 -24.69
CA LYS A 92 12.02 7.71 -25.21
C LYS A 92 11.40 7.07 -26.45
N ALA A 93 12.14 7.05 -27.55
CA ALA A 93 11.72 6.35 -28.76
C ALA A 93 11.57 4.84 -28.46
N ASP A 94 10.61 4.20 -29.13
CA ASP A 94 10.33 2.76 -29.01
C ASP A 94 9.95 2.26 -27.60
N ALA A 95 9.51 3.18 -26.72
CA ALA A 95 8.95 2.85 -25.41
C ALA A 95 7.52 3.37 -25.24
N MET A 96 6.74 2.71 -24.40
CA MET A 96 5.48 3.25 -23.93
C MET A 96 5.79 4.34 -22.91
N ASN A 97 5.64 5.61 -23.32
CA ASN A 97 5.86 6.76 -22.45
C ASN A 97 4.62 7.05 -21.63
N ILE A 98 4.73 6.88 -20.32
CA ILE A 98 3.63 7.10 -19.36
C ILE A 98 4.09 7.99 -18.22
N THR A 99 3.17 8.48 -17.41
CA THR A 99 3.50 9.29 -16.25
C THR A 99 3.66 8.42 -15.00
N GLN A 100 4.28 9.01 -13.97
CA GLN A 100 4.45 8.34 -12.67
C GLN A 100 3.10 7.89 -12.06
N ASN A 101 2.00 8.56 -12.34
CA ASN A 101 0.68 8.22 -11.78
C ASN A 101 -0.05 7.11 -12.54
N GLU A 102 0.43 6.75 -13.73
CA GLU A 102 -0.18 5.75 -14.62
C GLU A 102 0.46 4.36 -14.47
N ILE A 103 1.49 4.24 -13.62
CA ILE A 103 2.17 2.98 -13.32
C ILE A 103 1.19 1.94 -12.75
N VAL A 104 0.25 2.36 -11.89
CA VAL A 104 -0.78 1.44 -11.37
C VAL A 104 -1.61 0.88 -12.52
N THR A 105 -2.05 1.73 -13.45
CA THR A 105 -2.81 1.31 -14.63
C THR A 105 -2.00 0.39 -15.54
N TRP A 106 -0.71 0.68 -15.74
CA TRP A 106 0.16 -0.18 -16.53
C TRP A 106 0.35 -1.55 -15.87
N ILE A 107 0.77 -1.61 -14.60
CA ILE A 107 1.01 -2.89 -13.92
C ILE A 107 -0.27 -3.72 -13.89
N LEU A 108 -1.39 -3.15 -13.44
CA LEU A 108 -2.63 -3.91 -13.31
C LEU A 108 -3.27 -4.25 -14.65
N GLY A 109 -3.16 -3.38 -15.64
CA GLY A 109 -3.77 -3.56 -16.95
C GLY A 109 -2.99 -4.44 -17.93
N TYR A 110 -1.70 -4.73 -17.66
CA TYR A 110 -0.83 -5.37 -18.65
C TYR A 110 -0.01 -6.54 -18.15
N THR A 111 0.07 -6.78 -16.84
CA THR A 111 0.92 -7.84 -16.28
C THR A 111 0.13 -8.94 -15.57
N THR A 112 0.65 -10.16 -15.63
CA THR A 112 0.04 -11.36 -15.03
C THR A 112 0.76 -11.85 -13.77
N SER A 113 1.99 -11.38 -13.55
CA SER A 113 2.84 -11.72 -12.41
C SER A 113 3.97 -10.70 -12.27
N ILE A 114 4.71 -10.75 -11.16
CA ILE A 114 5.94 -9.96 -10.99
C ILE A 114 6.98 -10.33 -12.05
N GLU A 115 7.08 -11.60 -12.42
CA GLU A 115 8.05 -12.05 -13.43
C GLU A 115 7.69 -11.51 -14.83
N ASP A 116 6.41 -11.52 -15.20
CA ASP A 116 5.92 -10.91 -16.43
C ASP A 116 6.18 -9.39 -16.42
N MET A 117 5.92 -8.70 -15.30
CA MET A 117 6.23 -7.29 -15.13
C MET A 117 7.74 -6.99 -15.35
N LYS A 118 8.64 -7.83 -14.80
CA LYS A 118 10.10 -7.69 -15.02
C LYS A 118 10.47 -7.78 -16.50
N GLN A 119 9.84 -8.68 -17.24
CA GLN A 119 10.09 -8.85 -18.68
C GLN A 119 9.61 -7.64 -19.50
N GLN A 120 8.52 -7.00 -19.10
CA GLN A 120 7.94 -5.85 -19.80
C GLN A 120 8.56 -4.51 -19.36
N ALA A 121 9.27 -4.45 -18.24
CA ALA A 121 9.77 -3.21 -17.62
C ALA A 121 10.62 -2.34 -18.56
N SER A 122 11.43 -2.94 -19.44
CA SER A 122 12.28 -2.22 -20.40
C SER A 122 11.50 -1.53 -21.54
N GLN A 123 10.23 -1.89 -21.72
CA GLN A 123 9.33 -1.29 -22.73
C GLN A 123 8.65 -0.01 -22.22
N ILE A 124 8.82 0.31 -20.93
CA ILE A 124 8.19 1.46 -20.28
C ILE A 124 9.22 2.55 -20.02
N HIS A 125 8.84 3.78 -20.30
CA HIS A 125 9.59 4.96 -19.89
C HIS A 125 8.67 5.95 -19.17
N VAL A 126 9.05 6.34 -17.96
CA VAL A 126 8.24 7.20 -17.11
C VAL A 126 8.69 8.63 -17.24
N VAL A 127 7.80 9.48 -17.74
CA VAL A 127 8.05 10.91 -17.97
C VAL A 127 7.47 11.72 -16.81
N ALA A 128 8.24 12.69 -16.33
CA ALA A 128 7.81 13.62 -15.28
C ALA A 128 6.64 14.48 -15.73
N VAL A 129 5.51 14.39 -15.03
CA VAL A 129 4.35 15.25 -15.28
C VAL A 129 3.88 15.89 -13.98
N TYR A 130 3.79 17.22 -13.99
CA TYR A 130 3.30 18.01 -12.87
C TYR A 130 1.79 17.81 -12.68
N LEU A 131 1.36 17.63 -11.44
CA LEU A 131 -0.05 17.56 -11.07
C LEU A 131 -0.47 18.87 -10.41
N ASN A 132 -1.38 19.60 -11.04
CA ASN A 132 -1.84 20.90 -10.52
C ASN A 132 -2.53 20.77 -9.17
N ASP A 133 -3.34 19.72 -8.98
CA ASP A 133 -4.05 19.47 -7.72
C ASP A 133 -3.12 19.19 -6.54
N ILE A 134 -1.93 18.63 -6.80
CA ILE A 134 -0.93 18.30 -5.77
C ILE A 134 0.15 19.39 -5.67
N GLY A 135 0.38 20.16 -6.73
CA GLY A 135 1.37 21.24 -6.77
C GLY A 135 2.82 20.74 -6.96
N GLU A 136 3.03 19.51 -7.43
CA GLU A 136 4.36 18.95 -7.70
C GLU A 136 4.32 17.83 -8.75
N VAL A 137 5.50 17.34 -9.15
CA VAL A 137 5.68 16.02 -9.76
C VAL A 137 5.82 15.01 -8.62
N PRO A 138 4.81 14.18 -8.32
CA PRO A 138 4.88 13.29 -7.15
C PRO A 138 6.04 12.29 -7.28
N PRO A 139 6.99 12.28 -6.35
CA PRO A 139 8.07 11.29 -6.35
C PRO A 139 7.53 9.99 -5.74
N LEU A 140 7.28 8.99 -6.57
CA LEU A 140 6.60 7.77 -6.17
C LEU A 140 7.49 6.53 -6.29
N HIS A 141 7.23 5.55 -5.44
CA HIS A 141 7.60 4.15 -5.60
C HIS A 141 6.40 3.26 -5.25
N TYR A 142 6.47 1.99 -5.57
CA TYR A 142 5.33 1.09 -5.48
C TYR A 142 5.70 -0.22 -4.82
N HIS A 143 4.82 -0.69 -3.93
CA HIS A 143 4.84 -2.04 -3.42
C HIS A 143 3.98 -2.91 -4.34
N VAL A 144 4.59 -3.86 -5.00
CA VAL A 144 3.90 -4.80 -5.89
C VAL A 144 4.02 -6.21 -5.32
N SER A 145 2.92 -6.94 -5.34
CA SER A 145 2.88 -8.35 -4.95
C SER A 145 2.02 -9.15 -5.91
N ASP A 146 2.28 -10.44 -6.02
CA ASP A 146 1.44 -11.34 -6.80
C ASP A 146 0.84 -12.48 -5.96
N ALA A 147 0.02 -13.31 -6.58
CA ALA A 147 -0.71 -14.38 -5.90
C ALA A 147 0.19 -15.47 -5.29
N THR A 148 1.51 -15.48 -5.58
CA THR A 148 2.48 -16.38 -4.95
C THR A 148 2.95 -15.87 -3.58
N GLY A 149 2.64 -14.61 -3.23
CA GLY A 149 3.16 -13.93 -2.05
C GLY A 149 4.51 -13.27 -2.27
N HIS A 150 5.09 -13.37 -3.48
CA HIS A 150 6.29 -12.62 -3.83
C HIS A 150 6.00 -11.13 -3.81
N SER A 151 6.97 -10.33 -3.37
CA SER A 151 6.83 -8.90 -3.17
C SER A 151 8.07 -8.17 -3.66
N VAL A 152 7.88 -7.04 -4.34
CA VAL A 152 8.96 -6.19 -4.86
C VAL A 152 8.66 -4.71 -4.61
N GLU A 153 9.72 -3.89 -4.57
CA GLU A 153 9.68 -2.45 -4.74
C GLU A 153 9.88 -2.12 -6.22
N VAL A 154 9.00 -1.29 -6.78
CA VAL A 154 9.18 -0.68 -8.10
C VAL A 154 9.44 0.81 -7.91
N SER A 155 10.57 1.30 -8.43
CA SER A 155 10.99 2.70 -8.38
C SER A 155 11.55 3.13 -9.74
N PHE A 156 12.04 4.37 -9.85
CA PHE A 156 12.48 4.92 -11.13
C PHE A 156 13.82 5.64 -11.01
N LYS A 157 14.62 5.46 -12.03
CA LYS A 157 15.87 6.22 -12.23
C LYS A 157 15.90 6.78 -13.64
N GLU A 158 15.80 8.10 -13.77
CA GLU A 158 15.77 8.81 -15.07
C GLU A 158 14.70 8.26 -16.03
N GLY A 159 13.56 7.87 -15.48
CA GLY A 159 12.43 7.30 -16.21
C GLY A 159 12.49 5.80 -16.46
N GLU A 160 13.60 5.14 -16.18
CA GLU A 160 13.72 3.69 -16.29
C GLU A 160 13.17 3.00 -15.04
N VAL A 161 12.47 1.90 -15.26
CA VAL A 161 11.88 1.09 -14.17
C VAL A 161 12.96 0.31 -13.44
N VAL A 162 13.02 0.45 -12.12
CA VAL A 162 13.94 -0.28 -11.24
C VAL A 162 13.11 -1.17 -10.32
N ILE A 163 13.38 -2.47 -10.33
CA ILE A 163 12.65 -3.47 -9.53
C ILE A 163 13.61 -4.11 -8.55
N LYS A 164 13.25 -4.09 -7.25
CA LYS A 164 14.02 -4.72 -6.17
C LYS A 164 13.16 -5.71 -5.42
N ASP A 165 13.68 -6.88 -5.13
CA ASP A 165 13.00 -7.86 -4.29
C ASP A 165 12.82 -7.32 -2.86
N ASN A 166 11.63 -7.55 -2.30
CA ASN A 166 11.23 -7.12 -0.97
C ASN A 166 10.78 -8.31 -0.11
N PRO A 167 11.71 -9.18 0.33
CA PRO A 167 11.35 -10.42 1.04
C PRO A 167 10.69 -10.18 2.40
N ILE A 168 10.92 -9.03 3.06
CA ILE A 168 10.19 -8.66 4.28
C ILE A 168 8.74 -8.29 3.94
N GLY A 169 8.47 -7.85 2.71
CA GLY A 169 7.13 -7.50 2.27
C GLY A 169 6.54 -6.31 3.03
N VAL A 170 7.36 -5.31 3.37
CA VAL A 170 6.95 -4.03 3.95
C VAL A 170 7.55 -2.91 3.12
N LEU A 171 6.77 -1.90 2.81
CA LEU A 171 7.25 -0.69 2.14
C LEU A 171 6.60 0.53 2.79
N THR A 172 7.41 1.55 3.12
CA THR A 172 6.92 2.83 3.65
C THR A 172 7.26 3.97 2.68
N ASN A 173 8.15 4.86 3.08
CA ASN A 173 8.61 5.98 2.25
C ASN A 173 10.16 5.96 2.24
N HIS A 174 10.78 7.12 1.89
CA HIS A 174 12.23 7.24 2.05
C HIS A 174 12.70 7.05 3.51
N PRO A 175 13.95 6.59 3.74
CA PRO A 175 14.99 6.22 2.77
C PRO A 175 14.67 4.95 1.96
N ASP A 176 15.62 4.46 1.15
CA ASP A 176 15.45 3.28 0.33
C ASP A 176 15.35 1.97 1.15
N LEU A 177 14.90 0.91 0.49
CA LEU A 177 14.64 -0.38 1.11
C LEU A 177 15.88 -1.00 1.77
N ASN A 178 17.07 -0.82 1.18
CA ASN A 178 18.32 -1.34 1.74
C ASN A 178 18.68 -0.62 3.05
N TRP A 179 18.41 0.68 3.11
CA TRP A 179 18.57 1.43 4.36
C TRP A 179 17.62 0.92 5.44
N HIS A 180 16.35 0.70 5.10
CA HIS A 180 15.38 0.15 6.05
C HIS A 180 15.83 -1.21 6.59
N TYR A 181 16.34 -2.11 5.75
CA TYR A 181 16.89 -3.40 6.17
C TYR A 181 18.10 -3.23 7.09
N SER A 182 19.01 -2.30 6.76
CA SER A 182 20.16 -1.98 7.61
C SER A 182 19.72 -1.44 8.98
N ASN A 183 18.69 -0.60 9.01
CA ASN A 183 18.13 -0.04 10.24
C ASN A 183 17.51 -1.11 11.16
N LEU A 184 16.89 -2.17 10.61
CA LEU A 184 16.35 -3.28 11.40
C LEU A 184 17.40 -3.94 12.31
N ARG A 185 18.71 -3.85 11.97
CA ARG A 185 19.80 -4.39 12.80
C ARG A 185 19.87 -3.79 14.20
N GLN A 186 19.31 -2.59 14.40
CA GLN A 186 19.23 -1.95 15.71
C GLN A 186 18.12 -2.54 16.60
N TYR A 187 17.20 -3.29 16.01
CA TYR A 187 15.97 -3.78 16.63
C TYR A 187 15.93 -5.31 16.74
N ILE A 188 17.07 -5.99 16.59
CA ILE A 188 17.16 -7.46 16.60
C ILE A 188 16.78 -8.10 17.93
N ASN A 189 16.81 -7.31 19.03
CA ASN A 189 16.45 -7.78 20.37
C ASN A 189 14.97 -7.60 20.71
N ILE A 190 14.18 -6.96 19.84
CA ILE A 190 12.74 -6.82 20.06
C ILE A 190 12.08 -8.20 19.86
N SER A 191 11.32 -8.61 20.86
CA SER A 191 10.72 -9.94 20.94
C SER A 191 9.25 -9.85 21.38
N PRO A 192 8.33 -10.72 20.90
CA PRO A 192 6.99 -10.82 21.44
C PRO A 192 6.97 -11.53 22.82
N TYR A 193 8.10 -12.10 23.24
CA TYR A 193 8.25 -12.77 24.53
C TYR A 193 8.88 -11.83 25.56
N PRO A 194 8.61 -12.03 26.87
CA PRO A 194 9.23 -11.24 27.92
C PRO A 194 10.76 -11.38 27.90
N ALA A 195 11.43 -10.31 28.29
CA ALA A 195 12.87 -10.33 28.50
C ALA A 195 13.26 -11.29 29.62
N THR A 196 14.44 -11.86 29.54
CA THR A 196 14.98 -12.70 30.62
C THR A 196 15.52 -11.83 31.76
N ALA A 197 15.31 -12.26 33.01
CA ALA A 197 15.92 -11.62 34.17
C ALA A 197 17.45 -11.55 34.03
N ASN A 198 18.04 -10.47 34.47
CA ASN A 198 19.48 -10.25 34.44
C ASN A 198 20.04 -10.03 35.85
N LEU A 199 21.26 -10.46 36.11
CA LEU A 199 21.96 -10.23 37.37
C LEU A 199 22.98 -9.10 37.18
N LEU A 200 22.79 -7.98 37.87
CA LEU A 200 23.68 -6.83 37.87
C LEU A 200 24.21 -6.56 39.27
N GLU A 201 25.53 -6.67 39.45
CA GLU A 201 26.19 -6.43 40.74
C GLU A 201 25.52 -7.17 41.94
N GLY A 202 25.03 -8.42 41.72
CA GLY A 202 24.34 -9.21 42.73
C GLY A 202 22.87 -8.88 42.91
N VAL A 203 22.29 -7.94 42.17
CA VAL A 203 20.87 -7.61 42.16
C VAL A 203 20.21 -8.27 40.96
N THR A 204 19.18 -9.06 41.18
CA THR A 204 18.35 -9.62 40.11
C THR A 204 17.43 -8.55 39.58
N ILE A 205 17.56 -8.24 38.28
CA ILE A 205 16.68 -7.30 37.57
C ILE A 205 15.66 -8.12 36.79
N GLU A 206 14.43 -8.11 37.26
CA GLU A 206 13.29 -8.78 36.63
C GLU A 206 12.64 -7.91 35.59
N PRO A 207 12.07 -8.46 34.48
CA PRO A 207 11.27 -7.69 33.54
C PRO A 207 10.02 -7.14 34.23
N LEU A 208 9.59 -5.92 33.82
CA LEU A 208 8.42 -5.26 34.42
C LEU A 208 7.09 -5.96 34.09
N GLY A 209 7.03 -6.75 33.02
CA GLY A 209 5.83 -7.47 32.62
C GLY A 209 6.07 -8.34 31.38
N ASN A 210 5.01 -9.01 30.93
CA ASN A 210 5.07 -9.92 29.78
C ASN A 210 5.43 -9.20 28.47
N GLU A 211 5.13 -7.92 28.38
CA GLU A 211 5.39 -7.04 27.22
C GLU A 211 6.83 -6.52 27.16
N ALA A 212 7.66 -6.77 28.16
CA ALA A 212 9.02 -6.21 28.29
C ALA A 212 9.93 -6.52 27.08
N GLY A 213 9.67 -7.60 26.35
CA GLY A 213 10.40 -7.93 25.12
C GLY A 213 10.13 -6.94 23.98
N THR A 214 9.03 -6.20 24.02
CA THR A 214 8.70 -5.18 23.00
C THR A 214 9.31 -3.81 23.30
N PHE A 215 10.08 -3.67 24.39
CA PHE A 215 10.73 -2.42 24.76
C PHE A 215 11.65 -1.92 23.63
N GLY A 216 11.47 -0.66 23.23
CA GLY A 216 12.21 -0.07 22.13
C GLY A 216 11.52 -0.23 20.76
N LEU A 217 10.36 -0.90 20.67
CA LEU A 217 9.56 -0.86 19.42
C LEU A 217 9.11 0.58 19.16
N PRO A 218 9.46 1.16 17.98
CA PRO A 218 9.18 2.57 17.71
C PRO A 218 7.68 2.87 17.68
N GLY A 219 7.25 3.94 18.37
CA GLY A 219 5.85 4.39 18.42
C GLY A 219 5.53 5.59 17.53
N GLY A 220 6.55 6.27 16.97
CA GLY A 220 6.37 7.46 16.14
C GLY A 220 5.85 7.17 14.72
N PHE A 221 5.64 8.24 13.95
CA PHE A 221 5.02 8.17 12.62
C PHE A 221 5.99 8.42 11.46
N THR A 222 7.29 8.53 11.72
CA THR A 222 8.28 8.61 10.64
C THR A 222 8.26 7.34 9.77
N SER A 223 8.71 7.46 8.54
CA SER A 223 8.83 6.32 7.61
C SER A 223 9.59 5.15 8.23
N THR A 224 10.69 5.46 8.88
CA THR A 224 11.60 4.46 9.47
C THR A 224 10.99 3.76 10.67
N GLU A 225 10.27 4.47 11.52
CA GLU A 225 9.59 3.91 12.69
C GLU A 225 8.40 3.03 12.28
N ARG A 226 7.61 3.48 11.30
CA ARG A 226 6.49 2.69 10.75
C ARG A 226 6.98 1.41 10.07
N PHE A 227 8.13 1.47 9.37
CA PHE A 227 8.74 0.29 8.76
C PHE A 227 9.11 -0.75 9.81
N VAL A 228 9.85 -0.36 10.86
CA VAL A 228 10.27 -1.26 11.95
C VAL A 228 9.05 -1.87 12.64
N ARG A 229 8.07 -1.03 13.00
CA ARG A 229 6.87 -1.47 13.70
C ARG A 229 6.05 -2.45 12.85
N MET A 230 5.84 -2.15 11.57
CA MET A 230 5.12 -3.03 10.65
C MET A 230 5.87 -4.34 10.42
N ALA A 231 7.19 -4.30 10.22
CA ALA A 231 7.98 -5.51 10.02
C ALA A 231 7.92 -6.45 11.24
N PHE A 232 8.05 -5.90 12.45
CA PHE A 232 7.95 -6.67 13.67
C PHE A 232 6.54 -7.24 13.88
N MET A 233 5.51 -6.42 13.78
CA MET A 233 4.13 -6.84 14.05
C MET A 233 3.66 -7.87 13.01
N LYS A 234 3.95 -7.65 11.73
CA LYS A 234 3.63 -8.60 10.66
C LYS A 234 4.29 -9.97 10.89
N ALA A 235 5.54 -9.99 11.34
CA ALA A 235 6.27 -11.23 11.59
C ALA A 235 5.73 -12.03 12.79
N ASN A 236 5.05 -11.36 13.73
CA ASN A 236 4.62 -11.95 15.01
C ASN A 236 3.11 -12.03 15.20
N ILE A 237 2.30 -11.44 14.30
CA ILE A 237 0.84 -11.52 14.42
C ILE A 237 0.38 -12.97 14.35
N ALA A 238 -0.48 -13.37 15.29
CA ALA A 238 -0.99 -14.74 15.32
C ALA A 238 -1.84 -15.01 14.06
N GLN A 239 -1.44 -16.03 13.33
CA GLN A 239 -2.22 -16.53 12.20
C GLN A 239 -3.15 -17.67 12.66
N ASN A 240 -4.30 -17.77 12.01
CA ASN A 240 -5.31 -18.77 12.30
C ASN A 240 -5.93 -19.32 11.00
N ASN A 241 -6.87 -20.24 11.10
CA ASN A 241 -7.57 -20.84 9.96
C ASN A 241 -8.90 -20.11 9.64
N ASP A 242 -9.11 -18.92 10.16
CA ASP A 242 -10.30 -18.10 9.93
C ASP A 242 -9.96 -16.96 8.98
N LYS A 243 -10.59 -16.94 7.80
CA LYS A 243 -10.34 -15.95 6.74
C LYS A 243 -10.82 -14.55 7.11
N GLU A 244 -11.89 -14.44 7.89
CA GLU A 244 -12.41 -13.16 8.36
C GLU A 244 -11.47 -12.58 9.42
N MET A 245 -10.93 -13.43 10.30
CA MET A 245 -9.93 -13.01 11.27
C MET A 245 -8.59 -12.65 10.61
N ASP A 246 -8.17 -13.34 9.54
CA ASP A 246 -6.99 -12.95 8.75
C ASP A 246 -7.16 -11.55 8.15
N LEU A 247 -8.35 -11.23 7.63
CA LEU A 247 -8.68 -9.89 7.16
C LEU A 247 -8.63 -8.85 8.29
N MET A 248 -9.22 -9.17 9.46
CA MET A 248 -9.17 -8.28 10.62
C MET A 248 -7.75 -8.09 11.15
N ASN A 249 -6.92 -9.13 11.17
CA ASN A 249 -5.51 -9.04 11.52
C ASN A 249 -4.75 -8.09 10.59
N ALA A 250 -5.05 -8.10 9.29
CA ALA A 250 -4.46 -7.16 8.36
C ALA A 250 -4.87 -5.71 8.67
N PHE A 251 -6.12 -5.45 9.06
CA PHE A 251 -6.54 -4.12 9.53
C PHE A 251 -5.90 -3.74 10.87
N TYR A 252 -5.72 -4.65 11.83
CA TYR A 252 -5.01 -4.38 13.08
C TYR A 252 -3.54 -4.00 12.85
N LEU A 253 -2.88 -4.62 11.87
CA LEU A 253 -1.54 -4.21 11.43
C LEU A 253 -1.56 -2.77 10.89
N LEU A 254 -2.54 -2.41 10.08
CA LEU A 254 -2.69 -1.04 9.56
C LEU A 254 -3.05 -0.03 10.66
N ASP A 255 -3.89 -0.42 11.62
CA ASP A 255 -4.26 0.43 12.75
C ASP A 255 -3.04 0.79 13.62
N ALA A 256 -2.03 -0.09 13.70
CA ALA A 256 -0.79 0.18 14.42
C ALA A 256 0.09 1.28 13.79
N VAL A 257 -0.13 1.62 12.53
CA VAL A 257 0.58 2.69 11.81
C VAL A 257 -0.36 3.80 11.34
N ASN A 258 -1.64 3.74 11.73
CA ASN A 258 -2.65 4.73 11.43
C ASN A 258 -2.32 6.07 12.11
N ILE A 259 -2.39 7.16 11.36
CA ILE A 259 -2.09 8.52 11.82
C ILE A 259 -3.41 9.25 12.09
N PRO A 260 -3.76 9.52 13.36
CA PRO A 260 -4.92 10.35 13.68
C PRO A 260 -4.72 11.80 13.23
N ILE A 261 -5.80 12.49 12.88
CA ILE A 261 -5.78 13.91 12.55
C ILE A 261 -5.18 14.73 13.72
N GLY A 262 -4.28 15.64 13.39
CA GLY A 262 -3.67 16.58 14.34
C GLY A 262 -2.37 16.09 15.00
N ILE A 263 -1.96 14.84 14.77
CA ILE A 263 -0.70 14.31 15.33
C ILE A 263 0.50 14.69 14.46
N VAL A 264 0.33 14.72 13.13
CA VAL A 264 1.36 15.14 12.19
C VAL A 264 0.88 16.41 11.48
N ARG A 265 1.60 17.53 11.71
CA ARG A 265 1.22 18.86 11.21
C ARG A 265 2.36 19.44 10.40
N PRO A 266 2.28 19.47 9.07
CA PRO A 266 3.17 20.29 8.25
C PRO A 266 2.99 21.79 8.58
N HIS A 267 4.05 22.60 8.39
CA HIS A 267 3.96 24.04 8.70
C HIS A 267 3.02 24.79 7.74
N ASP A 268 2.99 24.39 6.47
CA ASP A 268 2.35 25.15 5.39
C ASP A 268 1.28 24.33 4.66
N ALA A 269 0.72 23.30 5.29
CA ALA A 269 -0.28 22.41 4.70
C ALA A 269 -1.29 21.91 5.75
N ASP A 270 -2.36 21.27 5.29
CA ASP A 270 -3.33 20.60 6.13
C ASP A 270 -2.71 19.42 6.90
N ASN A 271 -3.41 18.93 7.91
CA ASN A 271 -2.91 17.82 8.72
C ASN A 271 -2.67 16.56 7.88
N HIS A 272 -1.47 15.98 8.02
CA HIS A 272 -1.20 14.64 7.55
C HIS A 272 -1.92 13.60 8.41
N TYR A 273 -2.77 12.78 7.82
CA TYR A 273 -3.47 11.71 8.53
C TYR A 273 -3.77 10.54 7.58
N THR A 274 -4.14 9.41 8.15
CA THR A 274 -4.57 8.25 7.37
C THR A 274 -6.00 8.45 6.88
N MET A 275 -6.19 8.78 5.61
CA MET A 275 -7.50 9.05 5.01
C MET A 275 -8.31 7.80 4.80
N TYR A 276 -7.63 6.70 4.46
CA TYR A 276 -8.22 5.38 4.37
C TYR A 276 -7.16 4.28 4.51
N GLN A 277 -7.63 3.11 4.82
CA GLN A 277 -6.86 1.87 4.80
C GLN A 277 -7.47 0.94 3.75
N THR A 278 -6.63 0.23 3.01
CA THR A 278 -7.07 -0.85 2.13
C THR A 278 -6.40 -2.16 2.51
N VAL A 279 -7.17 -3.24 2.46
CA VAL A 279 -6.66 -4.61 2.45
C VAL A 279 -7.16 -5.26 1.16
N ILE A 280 -6.23 -5.70 0.35
CA ILE A 280 -6.49 -6.35 -0.93
C ILE A 280 -6.21 -7.83 -0.78
N ASN A 281 -7.20 -8.67 -1.03
CA ASN A 281 -7.01 -10.11 -1.11
C ASN A 281 -6.71 -10.49 -2.55
N LEU A 282 -5.44 -10.83 -2.83
CA LEU A 282 -4.95 -11.16 -4.17
C LEU A 282 -5.56 -12.46 -4.69
N THR A 283 -5.79 -13.42 -3.79
CA THR A 283 -6.32 -14.74 -4.13
C THR A 283 -7.79 -14.67 -4.57
N THR A 284 -8.60 -13.86 -3.88
CA THR A 284 -10.04 -13.68 -4.21
C THR A 284 -10.31 -12.47 -5.07
N ARG A 285 -9.31 -11.62 -5.33
CA ARG A 285 -9.41 -10.35 -6.06
C ARG A 285 -10.49 -9.45 -5.45
N THR A 286 -10.38 -9.26 -4.13
CA THR A 286 -11.33 -8.45 -3.35
C THR A 286 -10.58 -7.32 -2.68
N LEU A 287 -11.05 -6.10 -2.89
CA LEU A 287 -10.61 -4.87 -2.23
C LEU A 287 -11.52 -4.59 -1.04
N TYR A 288 -10.93 -4.41 0.13
CA TYR A 288 -11.60 -3.97 1.34
C TYR A 288 -11.07 -2.59 1.72
N THR A 289 -11.96 -1.63 1.97
CA THR A 289 -11.58 -0.25 2.30
C THR A 289 -12.26 0.19 3.59
N LYS A 290 -11.48 0.81 4.48
CA LYS A 290 -11.93 1.46 5.72
C LYS A 290 -11.54 2.94 5.65
N TYR A 291 -12.51 3.83 5.67
CA TYR A 291 -12.29 5.28 5.57
C TYR A 291 -12.13 5.94 6.94
N TYR A 292 -11.34 7.01 6.99
CA TYR A 292 -11.35 7.88 8.16
C TYR A 292 -12.75 8.48 8.38
N GLY A 293 -13.21 8.46 9.63
CA GLY A 293 -14.58 8.90 9.95
C GLY A 293 -15.68 7.86 9.68
N SER A 294 -15.28 6.61 9.34
CA SER A 294 -16.19 5.46 9.27
C SER A 294 -15.63 4.31 10.11
N ASN A 295 -16.51 3.53 10.73
CA ASN A 295 -16.16 2.28 11.38
C ASN A 295 -16.57 1.03 10.58
N GLU A 296 -17.03 1.23 9.35
CA GLU A 296 -17.39 0.16 8.43
C GLU A 296 -16.26 -0.16 7.46
N ILE A 297 -16.18 -1.42 7.08
CA ILE A 297 -15.31 -1.91 6.02
C ILE A 297 -16.20 -2.19 4.81
N VAL A 298 -15.96 -1.49 3.71
CA VAL A 298 -16.66 -1.74 2.44
C VAL A 298 -15.83 -2.69 1.58
N ALA A 299 -16.48 -3.59 0.84
CA ALA A 299 -15.82 -4.57 0.00
C ALA A 299 -16.27 -4.45 -1.46
N LEU A 300 -15.29 -4.53 -2.38
CA LEU A 300 -15.53 -4.63 -3.82
C LEU A 300 -14.76 -5.83 -4.36
N LYS A 301 -15.47 -6.82 -4.89
CA LYS A 301 -14.88 -7.99 -5.52
C LYS A 301 -14.85 -7.82 -7.02
N LEU A 302 -13.72 -8.12 -7.64
CA LEU A 302 -13.61 -8.17 -9.10
C LEU A 302 -14.33 -9.43 -9.62
N THR A 303 -15.39 -9.20 -10.40
CA THR A 303 -16.24 -10.26 -10.98
C THR A 303 -16.15 -10.25 -12.51
N ASP A 304 -16.54 -11.36 -13.13
CA ASP A 304 -16.55 -11.47 -14.60
C ASP A 304 -17.48 -10.44 -15.24
N ASP A 305 -18.60 -10.08 -14.60
CA ASP A 305 -19.48 -9.02 -15.08
C ASP A 305 -18.75 -7.67 -15.12
N LEU A 306 -18.01 -7.33 -14.06
CA LEU A 306 -17.32 -6.05 -13.96
C LEU A 306 -16.15 -5.92 -14.95
N ILE A 307 -15.35 -6.97 -15.12
CA ILE A 307 -14.19 -6.92 -16.02
C ILE A 307 -14.57 -6.93 -17.51
N ASN A 308 -15.78 -7.31 -17.84
CA ASN A 308 -16.29 -7.35 -19.23
C ASN A 308 -17.19 -6.14 -19.55
N ARG A 309 -17.31 -5.16 -18.67
CA ARG A 309 -18.00 -3.90 -18.95
C ARG A 309 -17.26 -3.12 -20.03
N LYS A 310 -17.94 -2.17 -20.64
CA LYS A 310 -17.35 -1.28 -21.66
C LYS A 310 -16.56 -0.15 -21.01
N ASP A 311 -17.09 0.40 -19.93
CA ASP A 311 -16.59 1.63 -19.31
C ASP A 311 -16.15 1.38 -17.86
N MET A 312 -15.24 2.23 -17.38
CA MET A 312 -14.84 2.26 -15.97
C MET A 312 -16.05 2.53 -15.07
N THR A 313 -16.10 1.89 -13.94
CA THR A 313 -17.17 2.08 -12.94
C THR A 313 -16.58 2.53 -11.62
N ILE A 314 -17.03 3.68 -11.12
CA ILE A 314 -16.63 4.23 -9.81
C ILE A 314 -17.75 3.96 -8.81
N PHE A 315 -17.39 3.46 -7.63
CA PHE A 315 -18.31 3.19 -6.52
C PHE A 315 -18.07 4.23 -5.43
N LYS A 316 -19.09 4.98 -5.07
CA LYS A 316 -19.01 6.01 -4.00
C LYS A 316 -19.67 5.48 -2.73
N PRO A 317 -18.91 4.86 -1.79
CA PRO A 317 -19.46 4.38 -0.54
C PRO A 317 -19.82 5.57 0.37
N GLU A 318 -20.93 5.44 1.05
CA GLU A 318 -21.25 6.36 2.15
C GLU A 318 -20.29 6.14 3.32
N LYS A 319 -19.86 7.24 3.95
CA LYS A 319 -18.95 7.23 5.10
C LYS A 319 -19.73 7.63 6.34
N HIS A 320 -20.02 6.69 7.22
CA HIS A 320 -20.73 6.97 8.45
C HIS A 320 -20.22 6.13 9.63
N ILE A 321 -20.55 6.59 10.83
CA ILE A 321 -20.22 5.86 12.07
C ILE A 321 -21.51 5.19 12.56
N THR A 322 -21.51 3.87 12.61
CA THR A 322 -22.60 3.06 13.16
C THR A 322 -22.29 2.70 14.61
N ILE A 323 -23.18 3.10 15.53
CA ILE A 323 -23.09 2.75 16.95
C ILE A 323 -24.34 1.93 17.30
N ARG A 324 -24.15 0.63 17.58
CA ARG A 324 -25.23 -0.23 18.04
C ARG A 324 -25.48 -0.02 19.53
N LYS A 325 -26.64 0.48 19.89
CA LYS A 325 -27.08 0.58 21.30
C LYS A 325 -27.65 -0.76 21.74
N LEU A 326 -27.11 -1.34 22.81
CA LEU A 326 -27.53 -2.66 23.28
C LEU A 326 -28.87 -2.64 24.02
N ASN A 327 -29.31 -1.49 24.52
CA ASN A 327 -30.56 -1.29 25.26
C ASN A 327 -31.74 -0.93 24.37
N ASP A 328 -31.57 -0.69 23.07
CA ASP A 328 -32.69 -0.35 22.15
C ASP A 328 -33.47 -1.60 21.69
N ASN A 329 -33.08 -2.80 22.10
CA ASN A 329 -33.71 -4.08 21.77
C ASN A 329 -34.25 -4.83 23.00
N GLN A 330 -34.59 -4.13 24.10
CA GLN A 330 -35.25 -4.70 25.26
C GLN A 330 -36.74 -4.35 25.29
#